data_09ca3a704f06b1846a1de751dcbfb04f
#
_entry.id   09ca3a704f06b1846a1de751dcbfb04f
#
_cell.length_a   1.000
_cell.length_b   1.000
_cell.length_c   1.000
_cell.angle_alpha   90.00
_cell.angle_beta   90.00
_cell.angle_gamma   90.00
#
_symmetry.space_group_name_H-M   'P 1'
#
loop_
_entity.id
_entity.type
_entity.pdbx_description
1 polymer ?
#
loop_
_entity_poly.entity_id
_entity_poly.type
_entity_poly.pdbx_seq_one_letter_code
_entity_poly.pdbx_strand_id
1 'polypeptide(L)'
;MFGSELPSWRQIFTNKYNKKEMGHFCGNSDDLIWTSQTAISVRLIIENYQLVMERDVIRLWLPDFFCAETEQLFKKDKIQIDYYPITEGFEPDWKILKKMAAESVGDIFVFVHYFGVYHDINIAKEFCKRNDMLLIEDCAHVLYNSGKFGVKGDFTVYSPHKILPVCDGGIIRYNEKDERVQKVVNGIKKQLEEEVRAGNCASWRVKKALQKIIKVRRSTVFKVGPHFSDEKAVTENEVRLGISKWSYNTLSGYSYTEIKKIAFTRKMNLDTMNYIVDWLLPEAEPVMTDDVVCPYAALYSIEKIKDKQGAVKKLERAGLLVTFWPTLPGGIKQMKDKSIAADMSENLLVIPIHQGMTP
;
A
#
# COMPACT_ATOMS: atom_id res chain seq x y z
N MET A 1 -4.21 9.25 6.30
CA MET A 1 -3.50 9.04 5.03
C MET A 1 -2.21 9.80 5.10
N PHE A 2 -1.11 9.10 5.08
CA PHE A 2 0.22 9.66 5.32
C PHE A 2 0.89 10.25 4.08
N GLY A 3 0.54 9.90 2.90
CA GLY A 3 1.39 10.11 1.74
C GLY A 3 0.97 11.21 0.75
N SER A 4 -0.24 11.76 0.85
CA SER A 4 -0.75 12.69 -0.17
C SER A 4 -0.79 14.13 0.31
N GLU A 5 -0.42 15.05 -0.58
CA GLU A 5 -0.65 16.49 -0.42
C GLU A 5 -2.14 16.84 -0.40
N LEU A 6 -2.48 18.07 -0.02
CA LEU A 6 -3.84 18.57 -0.21
C LEU A 6 -4.10 18.85 -1.69
N PRO A 7 -5.27 18.48 -2.23
CA PRO A 7 -5.60 18.75 -3.62
C PRO A 7 -5.59 20.26 -3.91
N SER A 8 -5.20 20.66 -5.11
CA SER A 8 -5.31 22.05 -5.57
C SER A 8 -6.78 22.51 -5.59
N TRP A 9 -7.04 23.81 -5.52
CA TRP A 9 -8.41 24.33 -5.66
C TRP A 9 -9.06 23.90 -6.97
N ARG A 10 -8.30 23.85 -8.06
CA ARG A 10 -8.78 23.34 -9.34
C ARG A 10 -9.24 21.89 -9.21
N GLN A 11 -8.47 21.01 -8.59
CA GLN A 11 -8.86 19.62 -8.34
C GLN A 11 -10.12 19.49 -7.48
N ILE A 12 -10.28 20.36 -6.48
CA ILE A 12 -11.47 20.33 -5.61
C ILE A 12 -12.75 20.70 -6.39
N PHE A 13 -12.69 21.72 -7.25
CA PHE A 13 -13.89 22.31 -7.86
C PHE A 13 -14.16 21.85 -9.30
N THR A 14 -13.14 21.39 -10.05
CA THR A 14 -13.32 21.00 -11.44
C THR A 14 -13.14 19.50 -11.66
N ASN A 15 -14.01 18.93 -12.49
CA ASN A 15 -13.97 17.52 -12.90
C ASN A 15 -13.56 17.36 -14.38
N LYS A 16 -13.12 18.44 -15.02
CA LYS A 16 -12.74 18.45 -16.43
C LYS A 16 -11.23 18.33 -16.56
N TYR A 17 -10.77 17.12 -16.83
CA TYR A 17 -9.40 16.86 -17.26
C TYR A 17 -9.45 16.33 -18.70
N ASN A 18 -8.53 16.79 -19.53
CA ASN A 18 -8.26 16.10 -20.78
C ASN A 18 -7.69 14.73 -20.42
N LYS A 19 -8.35 13.66 -20.83
CA LYS A 19 -7.83 12.30 -20.62
C LYS A 19 -6.44 12.24 -21.24
N LYS A 20 -5.44 12.07 -20.38
CA LYS A 20 -4.08 11.72 -20.79
C LYS A 20 -3.97 10.20 -20.64
N GLU A 21 -3.08 9.60 -21.38
CA GLU A 21 -2.87 8.16 -21.30
C GLU A 21 -2.42 7.77 -19.89
N MET A 22 -3.20 6.93 -19.22
CA MET A 22 -2.97 6.48 -17.85
C MET A 22 -1.92 5.35 -17.75
N GLY A 23 -1.48 4.81 -18.88
CA GLY A 23 -0.51 3.70 -18.94
C GLY A 23 0.84 3.98 -18.30
N HIS A 24 1.11 5.23 -17.98
CA HIS A 24 2.39 5.66 -17.41
C HIS A 24 2.61 5.23 -15.96
N PHE A 25 1.55 4.88 -15.23
CA PHE A 25 1.68 4.44 -13.83
C PHE A 25 2.08 2.97 -13.72
N CYS A 26 1.49 2.12 -14.55
CA CYS A 26 1.54 0.69 -14.33
C CYS A 26 1.37 -0.16 -15.61
N GLY A 27 1.50 0.39 -16.82
CA GLY A 27 1.35 -0.33 -18.09
C GLY A 27 0.34 0.31 -19.04
N ASN A 28 -0.05 -0.38 -20.11
CA ASN A 28 -1.04 0.12 -21.07
C ASN A 28 -2.40 0.29 -20.42
N SER A 29 -3.14 1.33 -20.81
CA SER A 29 -4.42 1.70 -20.19
C SER A 29 -5.52 0.67 -20.36
N ASP A 30 -5.46 -0.16 -21.41
CA ASP A 30 -6.49 -1.14 -21.73
C ASP A 30 -6.45 -2.38 -20.81
N ASP A 31 -5.31 -2.59 -20.12
CA ASP A 31 -5.04 -3.72 -19.25
C ASP A 31 -5.27 -3.41 -17.76
N LEU A 32 -5.93 -2.28 -17.45
CA LEU A 32 -6.12 -1.83 -16.09
C LEU A 32 -7.56 -1.94 -15.63
N ILE A 33 -7.76 -2.50 -14.43
CA ILE A 33 -9.05 -2.50 -13.75
C ILE A 33 -8.99 -1.53 -12.59
N TRP A 34 -10.00 -0.65 -12.49
CA TRP A 34 -10.06 0.43 -11.52
C TRP A 34 -11.03 0.10 -10.39
N THR A 35 -10.51 0.04 -9.17
CA THR A 35 -11.26 -0.24 -7.95
C THR A 35 -11.25 0.96 -7.01
N SER A 36 -12.07 0.92 -5.95
CA SER A 36 -12.12 1.99 -4.96
C SER A 36 -10.84 2.08 -4.12
N GLN A 37 -10.18 0.96 -3.85
CA GLN A 37 -8.93 0.88 -3.09
C GLN A 37 -8.22 -0.45 -3.31
N THR A 38 -6.93 -0.51 -3.01
CA THR A 38 -6.09 -1.70 -3.23
C THR A 38 -6.57 -2.93 -2.46
N ALA A 39 -7.07 -2.75 -1.23
CA ALA A 39 -7.64 -3.86 -0.47
C ALA A 39 -8.85 -4.51 -1.19
N ILE A 40 -9.67 -3.71 -1.87
CA ILE A 40 -10.76 -4.20 -2.72
C ILE A 40 -10.20 -4.88 -3.97
N SER A 41 -9.11 -4.37 -4.54
CA SER A 41 -8.41 -5.07 -5.63
C SER A 41 -8.00 -6.48 -5.24
N VAL A 42 -7.34 -6.63 -4.10
CA VAL A 42 -6.91 -7.93 -3.56
C VAL A 42 -8.12 -8.83 -3.29
N ARG A 43 -9.15 -8.29 -2.63
CA ARG A 43 -10.40 -9.01 -2.35
C ARG A 43 -11.03 -9.57 -3.64
N LEU A 44 -11.21 -8.75 -4.66
CA LEU A 44 -11.80 -9.15 -5.94
C LEU A 44 -10.97 -10.25 -6.63
N ILE A 45 -9.64 -10.16 -6.57
CA ILE A 45 -8.76 -11.20 -7.11
C ILE A 45 -8.99 -12.51 -6.37
N ILE A 46 -8.98 -12.52 -5.04
CA ILE A 46 -9.14 -13.71 -4.22
C ILE A 46 -10.51 -14.38 -4.47
N GLU A 47 -11.60 -13.59 -4.39
CA GLU A 47 -12.96 -14.08 -4.56
C GLU A 47 -13.18 -14.71 -5.95
N ASN A 48 -12.69 -14.04 -7.02
CA ASN A 48 -12.83 -14.57 -8.37
C ASN A 48 -11.87 -15.76 -8.64
N TYR A 49 -10.68 -15.76 -8.05
CA TYR A 49 -9.79 -16.93 -8.12
C TYR A 49 -10.42 -18.15 -7.43
N GLN A 50 -11.04 -17.96 -6.27
CA GLN A 50 -11.78 -18.99 -5.56
C GLN A 50 -12.86 -19.64 -6.45
N LEU A 51 -13.64 -18.81 -7.16
CA LEU A 51 -14.68 -19.26 -8.06
C LEU A 51 -14.10 -20.02 -9.28
N VAL A 52 -13.03 -19.48 -9.88
CA VAL A 52 -12.38 -20.08 -11.07
C VAL A 52 -11.75 -21.42 -10.75
N MET A 53 -11.18 -21.56 -9.57
CA MET A 53 -10.51 -22.78 -9.11
C MET A 53 -11.44 -23.76 -8.38
N GLU A 54 -12.74 -23.43 -8.25
CA GLU A 54 -13.76 -24.21 -7.56
C GLU A 54 -13.32 -24.66 -6.15
N ARG A 55 -12.66 -23.74 -5.41
CA ARG A 55 -12.16 -24.00 -4.06
C ARG A 55 -13.19 -23.62 -3.00
N ASP A 56 -13.42 -24.48 -2.02
CA ASP A 56 -14.27 -24.16 -0.87
C ASP A 56 -13.58 -23.14 0.05
N VAL A 57 -12.27 -23.27 0.24
CA VAL A 57 -11.41 -22.41 1.04
C VAL A 57 -10.18 -22.03 0.22
N ILE A 58 -9.80 -20.77 0.28
CA ILE A 58 -8.53 -20.25 -0.28
C ILE A 58 -7.52 -20.08 0.84
N ARG A 59 -6.33 -20.62 0.65
CA ARG A 59 -5.19 -20.38 1.52
C ARG A 59 -4.34 -19.25 0.96
N LEU A 60 -4.39 -18.10 1.67
CA LEU A 60 -3.71 -16.87 1.31
C LEU A 60 -2.44 -16.70 2.15
N TRP A 61 -1.29 -16.58 1.52
CA TRP A 61 -0.04 -16.25 2.21
C TRP A 61 0.22 -14.77 2.18
N LEU A 62 0.26 -14.15 3.37
CA LEU A 62 0.57 -12.72 3.60
C LEU A 62 1.87 -12.58 4.40
N PRO A 63 2.62 -11.47 4.21
CA PRO A 63 3.71 -11.17 5.13
C PRO A 63 3.17 -10.86 6.54
N ASP A 64 3.92 -11.21 7.57
CA ASP A 64 3.57 -10.89 8.95
C ASP A 64 3.62 -9.38 9.25
N PHE A 65 4.38 -8.61 8.47
CA PHE A 65 4.41 -7.13 8.48
C PHE A 65 3.35 -6.56 7.54
N PHE A 66 2.08 -6.84 7.78
CA PHE A 66 0.98 -6.40 6.92
C PHE A 66 0.03 -5.45 7.64
N CYS A 67 -0.69 -4.61 6.90
CA CYS A 67 -1.64 -3.66 7.46
C CYS A 67 -2.96 -4.34 7.80
N ALA A 68 -3.31 -4.41 9.08
CA ALA A 68 -4.55 -5.00 9.56
C ALA A 68 -5.81 -4.40 8.94
N GLU A 69 -5.83 -3.07 8.73
CA GLU A 69 -6.97 -2.38 8.09
C GLU A 69 -7.17 -2.85 6.64
N THR A 70 -6.10 -3.22 5.94
CA THR A 70 -6.16 -3.77 4.59
C THR A 70 -6.69 -5.19 4.62
N GLU A 71 -6.17 -6.02 5.54
CA GLU A 71 -6.57 -7.42 5.71
C GLU A 71 -8.06 -7.56 6.03
N GLN A 72 -8.59 -6.74 6.94
CA GLN A 72 -10.00 -6.78 7.36
C GLN A 72 -10.99 -6.64 6.19
N LEU A 73 -10.59 -6.04 5.08
CA LEU A 73 -11.44 -5.85 3.89
C LEU A 73 -11.57 -7.11 3.02
N PHE A 74 -10.70 -8.09 3.18
CA PHE A 74 -10.76 -9.36 2.46
C PHE A 74 -10.77 -10.60 3.37
N LYS A 75 -10.64 -10.43 4.69
CA LYS A 75 -10.74 -11.54 5.65
C LYS A 75 -12.19 -12.02 5.71
N LYS A 76 -12.43 -13.28 5.34
CA LYS A 76 -13.74 -13.94 5.33
C LYS A 76 -13.59 -15.38 5.79
N ASP A 77 -14.69 -16.02 6.17
CA ASP A 77 -14.72 -17.41 6.69
C ASP A 77 -14.10 -18.45 5.73
N LYS A 78 -14.15 -18.16 4.43
CA LYS A 78 -13.59 -19.04 3.39
C LYS A 78 -12.17 -18.67 2.96
N ILE A 79 -11.50 -17.78 3.67
CA ILE A 79 -10.12 -17.38 3.41
C ILE A 79 -9.28 -17.71 4.64
N GLN A 80 -8.43 -18.72 4.52
CA GLN A 80 -7.41 -19.02 5.53
C GLN A 80 -6.18 -18.18 5.25
N ILE A 81 -5.75 -17.38 6.22
CA ILE A 81 -4.55 -16.54 6.11
C ILE A 81 -3.40 -17.21 6.87
N ASP A 82 -2.33 -17.51 6.15
CA ASP A 82 -1.06 -17.96 6.70
C ASP A 82 -0.04 -16.83 6.58
N TYR A 83 0.52 -16.40 7.71
CA TYR A 83 1.50 -15.34 7.70
C TYR A 83 2.91 -15.90 7.54
N TYR A 84 3.65 -15.34 6.60
CA TYR A 84 5.05 -15.64 6.43
C TYR A 84 5.93 -14.51 6.99
N PRO A 85 7.08 -14.84 7.62
CA PRO A 85 7.96 -13.83 8.19
C PRO A 85 8.71 -13.05 7.11
N ILE A 86 8.96 -11.77 7.42
CA ILE A 86 9.88 -10.93 6.67
C ILE A 86 11.20 -10.78 7.41
N THR A 87 12.22 -10.32 6.68
CA THR A 87 13.53 -9.91 7.22
C THR A 87 13.52 -8.41 7.59
N GLU A 88 14.53 -7.93 8.27
CA GLU A 88 14.73 -6.49 8.56
C GLU A 88 14.83 -5.64 7.29
N GLY A 89 15.22 -6.25 6.15
CA GLY A 89 15.22 -5.62 4.84
C GLY A 89 13.87 -5.59 4.12
N PHE A 90 12.77 -5.95 4.80
CA PHE A 90 11.41 -6.06 4.24
C PHE A 90 11.24 -7.14 3.17
N GLU A 91 12.17 -8.06 3.03
CA GLU A 91 12.04 -9.18 2.10
C GLU A 91 11.45 -10.40 2.81
N PRO A 92 10.74 -11.28 2.09
CA PRO A 92 10.31 -12.56 2.64
C PRO A 92 11.49 -13.41 3.14
N ASP A 93 11.37 -14.07 4.30
CA ASP A 93 12.36 -15.07 4.72
C ASP A 93 12.20 -16.34 3.90
N TRP A 94 12.89 -16.39 2.77
CA TRP A 94 12.82 -17.50 1.82
C TRP A 94 13.22 -18.86 2.42
N LYS A 95 14.01 -18.88 3.51
CA LYS A 95 14.39 -20.11 4.20
C LYS A 95 13.20 -20.68 4.98
N ILE A 96 12.46 -19.82 5.65
CA ILE A 96 11.26 -20.23 6.40
C ILE A 96 10.13 -20.55 5.41
N LEU A 97 9.92 -19.74 4.38
CA LEU A 97 8.92 -19.98 3.33
C LEU A 97 9.07 -21.36 2.66
N LYS A 98 10.30 -21.80 2.37
CA LYS A 98 10.55 -23.14 1.84
C LYS A 98 10.13 -24.26 2.79
N LYS A 99 10.27 -24.06 4.12
CA LYS A 99 9.78 -25.00 5.13
C LYS A 99 8.26 -25.02 5.18
N MET A 100 7.63 -23.85 5.20
CA MET A 100 6.18 -23.70 5.19
C MET A 100 5.57 -24.41 3.96
N ALA A 101 6.15 -24.22 2.76
CA ALA A 101 5.69 -24.87 1.55
C ALA A 101 5.86 -26.39 1.57
N ALA A 102 6.84 -26.92 2.28
CA ALA A 102 7.01 -28.36 2.45
C ALA A 102 5.94 -28.99 3.36
N GLU A 103 5.37 -28.22 4.29
CA GLU A 103 4.31 -28.65 5.20
C GLU A 103 2.92 -28.46 4.56
N SER A 104 2.68 -27.29 3.98
CA SER A 104 1.39 -26.96 3.34
C SER A 104 1.54 -25.78 2.40
N VAL A 105 1.13 -25.98 1.15
CA VAL A 105 1.22 -24.96 0.10
C VAL A 105 -0.01 -24.05 0.13
N GLY A 106 0.17 -22.74 -0.10
CA GLY A 106 -0.91 -21.79 -0.29
C GLY A 106 -1.45 -21.79 -1.72
N ASP A 107 -2.61 -21.20 -1.91
CA ASP A 107 -3.20 -20.95 -3.24
C ASP A 107 -2.70 -19.62 -3.82
N ILE A 108 -2.54 -18.60 -2.98
CA ILE A 108 -2.16 -17.23 -3.36
C ILE A 108 -1.02 -16.75 -2.48
N PHE A 109 -0.02 -16.15 -3.10
CA PHE A 109 1.11 -15.47 -2.43
C PHE A 109 1.07 -13.98 -2.70
N VAL A 110 1.06 -13.14 -1.66
CA VAL A 110 1.14 -11.68 -1.77
C VAL A 110 2.55 -11.22 -1.47
N PHE A 111 3.23 -10.66 -2.45
CA PHE A 111 4.56 -10.06 -2.32
C PHE A 111 4.45 -8.55 -2.26
N VAL A 112 4.98 -7.92 -1.21
CA VAL A 112 4.83 -6.48 -0.96
C VAL A 112 6.13 -5.72 -1.22
N HIS A 113 6.07 -4.67 -2.06
CA HIS A 113 7.13 -3.67 -2.19
C HIS A 113 6.91 -2.56 -1.16
N TYR A 114 7.51 -2.74 0.01
CA TYR A 114 7.33 -1.79 1.11
C TYR A 114 7.94 -0.43 0.82
N PHE A 115 7.20 0.63 1.12
CA PHE A 115 7.62 2.04 1.08
C PHE A 115 8.20 2.53 -0.26
N GLY A 116 8.02 1.79 -1.34
CA GLY A 116 8.58 2.10 -2.64
C GLY A 116 10.02 1.60 -2.84
N VAL A 117 10.51 0.75 -1.93
CA VAL A 117 11.78 0.02 -2.09
C VAL A 117 11.57 -1.16 -3.04
N TYR A 118 12.48 -1.33 -3.99
CA TYR A 118 12.44 -2.48 -4.89
C TYR A 118 13.05 -3.71 -4.23
N HIS A 119 12.32 -4.80 -4.22
CA HIS A 119 12.82 -6.12 -3.86
C HIS A 119 12.75 -7.05 -5.07
N ASP A 120 13.66 -8.01 -5.18
CA ASP A 120 13.72 -8.89 -6.35
C ASP A 120 12.53 -9.86 -6.41
N ILE A 121 11.53 -9.47 -7.17
CA ILE A 121 10.31 -10.24 -7.41
C ILE A 121 10.55 -11.55 -8.16
N ASN A 122 11.71 -11.74 -8.82
CA ASN A 122 11.98 -12.97 -9.57
C ASN A 122 12.04 -14.19 -8.63
N ILE A 123 12.55 -14.03 -7.42
CA ILE A 123 12.57 -15.09 -6.40
C ILE A 123 11.13 -15.52 -6.05
N ALA A 124 10.24 -14.56 -5.82
CA ALA A 124 8.82 -14.83 -5.54
C ALA A 124 8.14 -15.51 -6.72
N LYS A 125 8.41 -15.06 -7.94
CA LYS A 125 7.84 -15.67 -9.15
C LYS A 125 8.26 -17.13 -9.32
N GLU A 126 9.55 -17.43 -9.15
CA GLU A 126 10.04 -18.82 -9.21
C GLU A 126 9.49 -19.68 -8.07
N PHE A 127 9.35 -19.12 -6.87
CA PHE A 127 8.75 -19.80 -5.74
C PHE A 127 7.27 -20.14 -6.02
N CYS A 128 6.47 -19.20 -6.48
CA CYS A 128 5.07 -19.41 -6.81
C CYS A 128 4.91 -20.43 -7.95
N LYS A 129 5.74 -20.32 -9.01
CA LYS A 129 5.71 -21.27 -10.12
C LYS A 129 5.99 -22.72 -9.68
N ARG A 130 6.96 -22.92 -8.77
CA ARG A 130 7.29 -24.27 -8.25
C ARG A 130 6.19 -24.88 -7.38
N ASN A 131 5.41 -24.04 -6.74
CA ASN A 131 4.37 -24.43 -5.79
C ASN A 131 2.95 -24.27 -6.35
N ASP A 132 2.80 -23.94 -7.63
CA ASP A 132 1.52 -23.67 -8.33
C ASP A 132 0.64 -22.63 -7.60
N MET A 133 1.27 -21.60 -7.05
CA MET A 133 0.61 -20.48 -6.36
C MET A 133 0.38 -19.31 -7.32
N LEU A 134 -0.74 -18.61 -7.17
CA LEU A 134 -0.97 -17.32 -7.81
C LEU A 134 -0.14 -16.23 -7.12
N LEU A 135 0.58 -15.41 -7.90
CA LEU A 135 1.39 -14.31 -7.37
C LEU A 135 0.67 -12.97 -7.51
N ILE A 136 0.37 -12.33 -6.36
CA ILE A 136 -0.06 -10.94 -6.30
C ILE A 136 1.15 -10.07 -5.91
N GLU A 137 1.55 -9.17 -6.79
CA GLU A 137 2.59 -8.16 -6.55
C GLU A 137 1.94 -6.90 -5.99
N ASP A 138 2.11 -6.63 -4.69
CA ASP A 138 1.54 -5.45 -4.02
C ASP A 138 2.49 -4.24 -4.15
N CYS A 139 2.13 -3.36 -5.06
CA CYS A 139 2.77 -2.07 -5.32
C CYS A 139 1.98 -0.90 -4.71
N ALA A 140 1.25 -1.10 -3.59
CA ALA A 140 0.44 -0.05 -2.98
C ALA A 140 1.24 1.18 -2.52
N HIS A 141 2.53 1.05 -2.28
CA HIS A 141 3.44 2.15 -1.92
C HIS A 141 4.27 2.66 -3.12
N VAL A 142 4.00 2.18 -4.33
CA VAL A 142 4.71 2.55 -5.55
C VAL A 142 3.82 3.47 -6.40
N LEU A 143 4.31 4.66 -6.76
CA LEU A 143 3.62 5.56 -7.69
C LEU A 143 4.30 5.57 -9.06
N TYR A 144 5.62 5.69 -9.06
CA TYR A 144 6.42 5.80 -10.27
C TYR A 144 7.05 4.45 -10.60
N ASN A 145 6.60 3.87 -11.70
CA ASN A 145 7.18 2.63 -12.19
C ASN A 145 8.38 2.94 -13.09
N SER A 146 9.58 2.64 -12.61
CA SER A 146 10.83 2.76 -13.38
C SER A 146 11.07 1.55 -14.33
N GLY A 147 10.06 0.70 -14.54
CA GLY A 147 10.16 -0.55 -15.30
C GLY A 147 10.55 -1.76 -14.47
N LYS A 148 10.79 -1.59 -13.17
CA LYS A 148 11.17 -2.68 -12.25
C LYS A 148 9.97 -3.27 -11.50
N PHE A 149 9.02 -2.41 -11.10
CA PHE A 149 7.85 -2.81 -10.32
C PHE A 149 6.69 -3.26 -11.20
N GLY A 150 5.86 -4.16 -10.70
CA GLY A 150 4.59 -4.54 -11.29
C GLY A 150 4.68 -5.28 -12.62
N VAL A 151 5.80 -5.95 -12.89
CA VAL A 151 6.05 -6.57 -14.19
C VAL A 151 6.09 -8.09 -14.17
N LYS A 152 6.03 -8.71 -12.98
CA LYS A 152 6.24 -10.15 -12.83
C LYS A 152 5.09 -10.89 -12.18
N GLY A 153 4.27 -10.23 -11.36
CA GLY A 153 3.08 -10.84 -10.76
C GLY A 153 2.06 -11.33 -11.79
N ASP A 154 1.28 -12.34 -11.43
CA ASP A 154 0.09 -12.71 -12.20
C ASP A 154 -0.93 -11.58 -12.13
N PHE A 155 -1.03 -10.97 -10.94
CA PHE A 155 -1.69 -9.69 -10.71
C PHE A 155 -0.73 -8.73 -10.03
N THR A 156 -0.86 -7.44 -10.36
CA THR A 156 -0.20 -6.35 -9.64
C THR A 156 -1.24 -5.36 -9.17
N VAL A 157 -1.15 -4.92 -7.91
CA VAL A 157 -2.08 -3.95 -7.35
C VAL A 157 -1.36 -2.67 -6.96
N TYR A 158 -1.98 -1.51 -7.26
CA TYR A 158 -1.45 -0.18 -6.95
C TYR A 158 -2.46 0.65 -6.17
N SER A 159 -1.97 1.62 -5.40
CA SER A 159 -2.76 2.49 -4.53
C SER A 159 -2.46 3.97 -4.77
N PRO A 160 -2.81 4.55 -5.92
CA PRO A 160 -2.47 5.94 -6.23
C PRO A 160 -3.03 6.94 -5.21
N HIS A 161 -4.15 6.64 -4.55
CA HIS A 161 -4.74 7.50 -3.51
C HIS A 161 -3.87 7.65 -2.26
N LYS A 162 -2.89 6.77 -2.04
CA LYS A 162 -1.92 6.91 -0.95
C LYS A 162 -0.92 8.03 -1.19
N ILE A 163 -0.66 8.38 -2.45
CA ILE A 163 0.37 9.35 -2.85
C ILE A 163 -0.25 10.57 -3.52
N LEU A 164 -1.28 10.39 -4.33
CA LEU A 164 -1.97 11.46 -5.05
C LEU A 164 -3.22 11.93 -4.29
N PRO A 165 -3.60 13.21 -4.41
CA PRO A 165 -4.69 13.81 -3.65
C PRO A 165 -6.07 13.48 -4.23
N VAL A 166 -6.43 12.20 -4.20
CA VAL A 166 -7.75 11.69 -4.57
C VAL A 166 -8.42 10.98 -3.39
N CYS A 167 -9.74 10.81 -3.44
CA CYS A 167 -10.48 10.26 -2.30
C CYS A 167 -10.41 8.73 -2.22
N ASP A 168 -10.25 8.09 -3.36
CA ASP A 168 -10.19 6.64 -3.53
C ASP A 168 -9.36 6.32 -4.78
N GLY A 169 -9.06 5.05 -4.99
CA GLY A 169 -8.37 4.56 -6.17
C GLY A 169 -7.43 3.39 -5.85
N GLY A 170 -7.79 2.25 -6.37
CA GLY A 170 -6.97 1.06 -6.54
C GLY A 170 -6.87 0.72 -8.02
N ILE A 171 -5.80 0.07 -8.42
CA ILE A 171 -5.59 -0.39 -9.78
C ILE A 171 -5.16 -1.85 -9.73
N ILE A 172 -5.75 -2.68 -10.58
CA ILE A 172 -5.27 -4.03 -10.88
C ILE A 172 -4.67 -4.02 -12.29
N ARG A 173 -3.43 -4.43 -12.40
CA ARG A 173 -2.80 -4.86 -13.63
C ARG A 173 -2.67 -6.38 -13.60
N TYR A 174 -2.73 -7.05 -14.75
CA TYR A 174 -2.72 -8.50 -14.81
C TYR A 174 -1.90 -9.04 -15.99
N ASN A 175 -1.48 -10.30 -15.88
CA ASN A 175 -0.76 -10.99 -16.94
C ASN A 175 -1.75 -11.59 -17.95
N GLU A 176 -1.88 -10.97 -19.10
CA GLU A 176 -2.83 -11.35 -20.15
C GLU A 176 -2.58 -12.72 -20.77
N LYS A 177 -1.39 -13.30 -20.59
CA LYS A 177 -0.99 -14.56 -21.23
C LYS A 177 -1.43 -15.80 -20.44
N ASP A 178 -1.89 -15.65 -19.20
CA ASP A 178 -2.35 -16.77 -18.36
C ASP A 178 -3.88 -16.89 -18.43
N GLU A 179 -4.38 -18.07 -18.85
CA GLU A 179 -5.81 -18.32 -18.97
C GLU A 179 -6.55 -18.29 -17.63
N ARG A 180 -5.91 -18.70 -16.53
CA ARG A 180 -6.50 -18.62 -15.18
C ARG A 180 -6.71 -17.15 -14.81
N VAL A 181 -5.69 -16.34 -15.07
CA VAL A 181 -5.76 -14.88 -14.84
C VAL A 181 -6.88 -14.26 -15.66
N GLN A 182 -7.03 -14.62 -16.94
CA GLN A 182 -8.09 -14.11 -17.80
C GLN A 182 -9.50 -14.45 -17.27
N LYS A 183 -9.72 -15.67 -16.78
CA LYS A 183 -10.99 -16.07 -16.18
C LYS A 183 -11.31 -15.23 -14.93
N VAL A 184 -10.32 -15.03 -14.05
CA VAL A 184 -10.45 -14.17 -12.85
C VAL A 184 -10.79 -12.74 -13.25
N VAL A 185 -10.09 -12.18 -14.24
CA VAL A 185 -10.31 -10.82 -14.76
C VAL A 185 -11.73 -10.64 -15.29
N ASN A 186 -12.25 -11.62 -16.04
CA ASN A 186 -13.61 -11.58 -16.57
C ASN A 186 -14.65 -11.55 -15.45
N GLY A 187 -14.45 -12.33 -14.39
CA GLY A 187 -15.30 -12.29 -13.20
C GLY A 187 -15.27 -10.93 -12.50
N ILE A 188 -14.07 -10.35 -12.31
CA ILE A 188 -13.92 -9.01 -11.70
C ILE A 188 -14.61 -7.94 -12.56
N LYS A 189 -14.41 -7.95 -13.87
CA LYS A 189 -15.05 -6.98 -14.77
C LYS A 189 -16.57 -7.07 -14.68
N LYS A 190 -17.14 -8.28 -14.68
CA LYS A 190 -18.58 -8.48 -14.53
C LYS A 190 -19.11 -7.91 -13.22
N GLN A 191 -18.46 -8.18 -12.08
CA GLN A 191 -18.87 -7.62 -10.77
C GLN A 191 -18.83 -6.09 -10.76
N LEU A 192 -17.83 -5.48 -11.40
CA LEU A 192 -17.70 -4.02 -11.48
C LEU A 192 -18.72 -3.38 -12.44
N GLU A 193 -19.19 -4.09 -13.46
CA GLU A 193 -20.25 -3.61 -14.38
C GLU A 193 -21.62 -3.63 -13.72
N GLU A 194 -21.88 -4.60 -12.82
CA GLU A 194 -23.11 -4.71 -12.05
C GLU A 194 -23.22 -3.61 -10.97
N GLU A 195 -22.08 -2.99 -10.57
CA GLU A 195 -22.08 -1.91 -9.60
C GLU A 195 -22.38 -0.57 -10.26
N VAL A 196 -23.42 0.11 -9.78
CA VAL A 196 -23.72 1.48 -10.23
C VAL A 196 -22.58 2.40 -9.78
N ARG A 197 -21.80 2.91 -10.73
CA ARG A 197 -20.70 3.86 -10.48
C ARG A 197 -21.24 5.17 -9.91
N ALA A 198 -21.55 5.19 -8.64
CA ALA A 198 -21.96 6.38 -7.91
C ALA A 198 -20.75 6.92 -7.12
N GLY A 199 -20.61 8.23 -7.11
CA GLY A 199 -19.69 8.91 -6.20
C GLY A 199 -18.85 9.99 -6.88
N ASN A 200 -19.10 11.22 -6.45
CA ASN A 200 -18.27 12.39 -6.81
C ASN A 200 -17.37 12.84 -5.66
N CYS A 201 -17.24 12.03 -4.60
CA CYS A 201 -16.45 12.31 -3.40
C CYS A 201 -16.74 13.69 -2.75
N ALA A 202 -18.00 14.15 -2.78
CA ALA A 202 -18.36 15.49 -2.35
C ALA A 202 -17.96 15.78 -0.91
N SER A 203 -18.26 14.87 0.02
CA SER A 203 -17.92 15.03 1.44
C SER A 203 -16.39 15.12 1.66
N TRP A 204 -15.62 14.29 0.97
CA TRP A 204 -14.16 14.34 1.01
C TRP A 204 -13.61 15.67 0.45
N ARG A 205 -14.15 16.14 -0.69
CA ARG A 205 -13.78 17.41 -1.31
C ARG A 205 -14.05 18.60 -0.41
N VAL A 206 -15.22 18.65 0.20
CA VAL A 206 -15.60 19.69 1.19
C VAL A 206 -14.64 19.65 2.38
N LYS A 207 -14.37 18.46 2.93
CA LYS A 207 -13.41 18.31 4.03
C LYS A 207 -12.03 18.81 3.66
N LYS A 208 -11.54 18.53 2.44
CA LYS A 208 -10.23 19.00 1.96
C LYS A 208 -10.21 20.51 1.71
N ALA A 209 -11.28 21.09 1.21
CA ALA A 209 -11.44 22.55 1.08
C ALA A 209 -11.36 23.24 2.46
N LEU A 210 -12.10 22.73 3.45
CA LEU A 210 -12.06 23.23 4.82
C LEU A 210 -10.65 23.11 5.42
N GLN A 211 -9.96 21.99 5.22
CA GLN A 211 -8.58 21.80 5.69
C GLN A 211 -7.61 22.84 5.10
N LYS A 212 -7.80 23.22 3.81
CA LYS A 212 -6.99 24.28 3.18
C LYS A 212 -7.26 25.66 3.76
N ILE A 213 -8.52 25.98 4.10
CA ILE A 213 -8.92 27.28 4.65
C ILE A 213 -8.43 27.41 6.10
N ILE A 214 -8.70 26.40 6.93
CA ILE A 214 -8.47 26.47 8.37
C ILE A 214 -7.00 26.19 8.74
N LYS A 215 -6.19 25.69 7.79
CA LYS A 215 -4.77 25.30 8.00
C LYS A 215 -4.56 24.41 9.24
N VAL A 216 -5.57 23.59 9.60
CA VAL A 216 -5.47 22.71 10.76
C VAL A 216 -4.43 21.63 10.51
N ARG A 217 -3.31 21.72 11.22
CA ARG A 217 -2.38 20.62 11.40
C ARG A 217 -2.99 19.68 12.44
N ARG A 218 -3.32 18.46 12.05
CA ARG A 218 -3.64 17.42 13.03
C ARG A 218 -2.33 16.94 13.65
N SER A 219 -2.11 17.26 14.91
CA SER A 219 -1.24 16.46 15.75
C SER A 219 -2.04 15.23 16.18
N THR A 220 -1.69 14.07 15.68
CA THR A 220 -2.17 12.79 16.22
C THR A 220 -1.12 12.35 17.22
N VAL A 221 -1.48 12.30 18.49
CA VAL A 221 -0.62 11.70 19.53
C VAL A 221 -0.63 10.19 19.29
N PHE A 222 0.45 9.66 18.75
CA PHE A 222 0.62 8.21 18.64
C PHE A 222 1.27 7.68 19.93
N LYS A 223 0.73 6.59 20.44
CA LYS A 223 1.41 5.83 21.52
C LYS A 223 2.60 5.09 20.91
N VAL A 224 3.73 5.15 21.58
CA VAL A 224 4.90 4.31 21.26
C VAL A 224 4.56 2.88 21.62
N GLY A 225 4.76 1.94 20.72
CA GLY A 225 4.54 0.51 20.91
C GLY A 225 3.80 -0.16 19.76
N PRO A 226 3.81 -1.49 19.71
CA PRO A 226 3.15 -2.22 18.66
C PRO A 226 1.64 -1.99 18.73
N HIS A 227 1.05 -1.65 17.59
CA HIS A 227 -0.38 -1.50 17.47
C HIS A 227 -0.95 -2.74 16.77
N PHE A 228 -1.79 -3.48 17.50
CA PHE A 228 -2.58 -4.57 16.91
C PHE A 228 -4.03 -4.12 16.78
N SER A 229 -4.69 -4.52 15.69
CA SER A 229 -6.11 -4.22 15.52
C SER A 229 -6.94 -5.07 16.47
N ASP A 230 -7.88 -4.45 17.15
CA ASP A 230 -9.02 -5.17 17.68
C ASP A 230 -9.88 -5.65 16.50
N GLU A 231 -10.18 -6.95 16.43
CA GLU A 231 -10.90 -7.57 15.32
C GLU A 231 -12.35 -7.08 15.25
N LYS A 232 -12.56 -5.91 14.66
CA LYS A 232 -13.91 -5.46 14.28
C LYS A 232 -14.08 -5.70 12.78
N ALA A 233 -14.96 -6.64 12.44
CA ALA A 233 -15.36 -6.87 11.07
C ALA A 233 -15.94 -5.58 10.46
N VAL A 234 -15.42 -5.19 9.29
CA VAL A 234 -16.05 -4.14 8.47
C VAL A 234 -17.33 -4.72 7.89
N THR A 235 -18.47 -4.06 8.10
CA THR A 235 -19.74 -4.50 7.55
C THR A 235 -19.71 -4.44 6.02
N GLU A 236 -20.01 -5.56 5.36
CA GLU A 236 -19.86 -5.76 3.90
C GLU A 236 -20.65 -4.74 3.04
N ASN A 237 -21.75 -4.20 3.55
CA ASN A 237 -22.70 -3.40 2.79
C ASN A 237 -22.24 -1.95 2.50
N GLU A 238 -21.06 -1.53 2.98
CA GLU A 238 -20.63 -0.13 2.86
C GLU A 238 -19.42 0.07 1.92
N VAL A 239 -18.86 -0.99 1.37
CA VAL A 239 -17.60 -0.88 0.61
C VAL A 239 -17.88 -0.94 -0.89
N ARG A 240 -17.76 0.21 -1.53
CA ARG A 240 -17.86 0.32 -2.99
C ARG A 240 -16.69 -0.41 -3.66
N LEU A 241 -16.98 -1.16 -4.73
CA LEU A 241 -15.95 -1.92 -5.46
C LEU A 241 -15.18 -1.03 -6.45
N GLY A 242 -15.89 -0.29 -7.30
CA GLY A 242 -15.29 0.52 -8.35
C GLY A 242 -14.80 1.89 -7.88
N ILE A 243 -13.85 2.46 -8.60
CA ILE A 243 -13.34 3.82 -8.35
C ILE A 243 -14.41 4.87 -8.59
N SER A 244 -14.40 5.97 -7.81
CA SER A 244 -15.29 7.11 -8.07
C SER A 244 -14.95 7.79 -9.40
N LYS A 245 -15.99 8.29 -10.06
CA LYS A 245 -15.83 9.07 -11.30
C LYS A 245 -14.92 10.28 -11.11
N TRP A 246 -15.01 10.92 -9.95
CA TRP A 246 -14.17 12.08 -9.64
C TRP A 246 -12.67 11.70 -9.52
N SER A 247 -12.35 10.63 -8.76
CA SER A 247 -10.97 10.17 -8.62
C SER A 247 -10.40 9.67 -9.94
N TYR A 248 -11.18 8.88 -10.69
CA TYR A 248 -10.78 8.40 -12.01
C TYR A 248 -10.41 9.56 -12.96
N ASN A 249 -11.29 10.57 -13.07
CA ASN A 249 -11.02 11.74 -13.91
C ASN A 249 -9.81 12.54 -13.42
N THR A 250 -9.62 12.66 -12.10
CA THR A 250 -8.47 13.37 -11.52
C THR A 250 -7.17 12.63 -11.83
N LEU A 251 -7.14 11.31 -11.63
CA LEU A 251 -5.97 10.47 -11.92
C LEU A 251 -5.65 10.47 -13.42
N SER A 252 -6.67 10.39 -14.29
CA SER A 252 -6.50 10.47 -15.75
C SER A 252 -5.93 11.82 -16.25
N GLY A 253 -5.92 12.82 -15.41
CA GLY A 253 -5.33 14.13 -15.70
C GLY A 253 -3.81 14.22 -15.50
N TYR A 254 -3.20 13.27 -14.81
CA TYR A 254 -1.75 13.26 -14.61
C TYR A 254 -1.00 12.76 -15.82
N SER A 255 0.03 13.49 -16.24
CA SER A 255 0.97 13.04 -17.27
C SER A 255 2.14 12.29 -16.66
N TYR A 256 2.84 11.51 -17.47
CA TYR A 256 4.09 10.87 -17.06
C TYR A 256 5.10 11.86 -16.48
N THR A 257 5.24 13.04 -17.12
CA THR A 257 6.15 14.10 -16.65
C THR A 257 5.77 14.61 -15.26
N GLU A 258 4.46 14.77 -14.97
CA GLU A 258 3.98 15.20 -13.65
C GLU A 258 4.29 14.13 -12.60
N ILE A 259 4.09 12.85 -12.91
CA ILE A 259 4.42 11.74 -12.01
C ILE A 259 5.92 11.67 -11.75
N LYS A 260 6.75 11.81 -12.78
CA LYS A 260 8.20 11.86 -12.63
C LYS A 260 8.64 13.03 -11.75
N LYS A 261 8.01 14.21 -11.92
CA LYS A 261 8.27 15.38 -11.06
C LYS A 261 7.89 15.11 -9.61
N ILE A 262 6.74 14.46 -9.37
CA ILE A 262 6.33 14.06 -8.01
C ILE A 262 7.36 13.12 -7.40
N ALA A 263 7.81 12.10 -8.12
CA ALA A 263 8.83 11.17 -7.66
C ALA A 263 10.12 11.88 -7.27
N PHE A 264 10.61 12.78 -8.14
CA PHE A 264 11.80 13.59 -7.88
C PHE A 264 11.63 14.48 -6.63
N THR A 265 10.49 15.19 -6.51
CA THR A 265 10.24 16.05 -5.35
C THR A 265 10.19 15.24 -4.05
N ARG A 266 9.61 14.04 -4.07
CA ARG A 266 9.58 13.15 -2.90
C ARG A 266 10.98 12.66 -2.51
N LYS A 267 11.85 12.37 -3.49
CA LYS A 267 13.26 12.01 -3.23
C LYS A 267 14.01 13.18 -2.58
N MET A 268 13.86 14.39 -3.10
CA MET A 268 14.46 15.61 -2.49
C MET A 268 13.94 15.83 -1.06
N ASN A 269 12.65 15.59 -0.82
CA ASN A 269 12.08 15.73 0.51
C ASN A 269 12.60 14.63 1.47
N LEU A 270 12.90 13.43 0.97
CA LEU A 270 13.55 12.39 1.77
C LEU A 270 14.95 12.83 2.21
N ASP A 271 15.76 13.36 1.28
CA ASP A 271 17.12 13.83 1.57
C ASP A 271 17.11 14.96 2.59
N THR A 272 16.17 15.92 2.44
CA THR A 272 15.96 17.00 3.42
C THR A 272 15.53 16.44 4.79
N MET A 273 14.63 15.45 4.80
CA MET A 273 14.17 14.84 6.06
C MET A 273 15.29 14.08 6.76
N ASN A 274 16.15 13.39 6.01
CA ASN A 274 17.31 12.71 6.57
C ASN A 274 18.23 13.71 7.29
N TYR A 275 18.50 14.87 6.68
CA TYR A 275 19.29 15.93 7.33
C TYR A 275 18.63 16.47 8.60
N ILE A 276 17.32 16.73 8.56
CA ILE A 276 16.56 17.26 9.71
C ILE A 276 16.55 16.26 10.87
N VAL A 277 16.30 14.96 10.58
CA VAL A 277 16.22 13.93 11.61
C VAL A 277 17.61 13.67 12.21
N ASP A 278 18.65 13.61 11.40
CA ASP A 278 20.04 13.49 11.89
C ASP A 278 20.41 14.62 12.85
N TRP A 279 20.03 15.85 12.53
CA TRP A 279 20.26 16.99 13.42
C TRP A 279 19.42 16.96 14.70
N LEU A 280 18.14 16.54 14.62
CA LEU A 280 17.24 16.48 15.77
C LEU A 280 17.45 15.23 16.62
N LEU A 281 17.75 14.10 16.03
CA LEU A 281 17.75 12.79 16.66
C LEU A 281 18.86 11.92 16.05
N PRO A 282 20.14 12.24 16.31
CA PRO A 282 21.28 11.56 15.65
C PRO A 282 21.39 10.06 15.98
N GLU A 283 20.67 9.58 17.00
CA GLU A 283 20.63 8.15 17.35
C GLU A 283 19.62 7.37 16.49
N ALA A 284 18.76 8.05 15.71
CA ALA A 284 17.82 7.40 14.79
C ALA A 284 18.54 7.02 13.49
N GLU A 285 18.42 5.78 13.09
CA GLU A 285 19.11 5.25 11.91
C GLU A 285 18.16 5.22 10.70
N PRO A 286 18.52 5.84 9.55
CA PRO A 286 17.72 5.73 8.34
C PRO A 286 17.63 4.27 7.88
N VAL A 287 16.41 3.79 7.59
CA VAL A 287 16.17 2.41 7.14
C VAL A 287 16.13 2.32 5.60
N MET A 288 15.88 3.45 4.91
CA MET A 288 15.77 3.46 3.44
C MET A 288 17.15 3.64 2.80
N THR A 289 17.38 2.85 1.74
CA THR A 289 18.57 2.95 0.88
C THR A 289 18.43 4.04 -0.20
N ASP A 290 19.54 4.46 -0.80
CA ASP A 290 19.59 5.49 -1.86
C ASP A 290 18.87 5.11 -3.16
N ASP A 291 18.59 3.83 -3.37
CA ASP A 291 17.98 3.30 -4.60
C ASP A 291 16.46 3.56 -4.75
N VAL A 292 15.83 4.20 -3.76
CA VAL A 292 14.40 4.48 -3.81
C VAL A 292 14.10 5.64 -4.74
N VAL A 293 13.40 5.35 -5.83
CA VAL A 293 13.09 6.34 -6.87
C VAL A 293 11.93 7.27 -6.49
N CYS A 294 10.91 6.72 -5.81
CA CYS A 294 9.75 7.47 -5.34
C CYS A 294 9.38 7.01 -3.93
N PRO A 295 10.04 7.55 -2.90
CA PRO A 295 9.81 7.11 -1.53
C PRO A 295 8.39 7.43 -1.07
N TYR A 296 7.75 6.46 -0.40
CA TYR A 296 6.42 6.63 0.19
C TYR A 296 6.46 7.45 1.49
N ALA A 297 7.47 7.21 2.31
CA ALA A 297 7.70 7.90 3.58
C ALA A 297 9.21 7.90 3.87
N ALA A 298 9.67 8.71 4.82
CA ALA A 298 10.99 8.57 5.43
C ALA A 298 10.89 7.62 6.61
N LEU A 299 11.84 6.70 6.73
CA LEU A 299 11.84 5.62 7.71
C LEU A 299 13.09 5.67 8.57
N TYR A 300 12.93 5.55 9.89
CA TYR A 300 14.04 5.55 10.83
C TYR A 300 13.85 4.47 11.89
N SER A 301 14.89 3.69 12.15
CA SER A 301 14.94 2.81 13.32
C SER A 301 15.28 3.62 14.57
N ILE A 302 14.51 3.41 15.64
CA ILE A 302 14.76 3.96 16.97
C ILE A 302 15.04 2.86 18.00
N GLU A 303 15.43 1.70 17.55
CA GLU A 303 15.69 0.53 18.42
C GLU A 303 16.71 0.86 19.51
N LYS A 304 17.78 1.57 19.16
CA LYS A 304 18.88 1.94 20.08
C LYS A 304 18.51 3.06 21.06
N ILE A 305 17.37 3.72 20.87
CA ILE A 305 16.93 4.84 21.68
C ILE A 305 16.19 4.35 22.92
N LYS A 306 16.73 4.66 24.12
CA LYS A 306 16.13 4.25 25.41
C LYS A 306 14.80 4.98 25.69
N ASP A 307 14.75 6.31 25.48
CA ASP A 307 13.54 7.12 25.66
C ASP A 307 12.87 7.39 24.28
N LYS A 308 12.24 6.37 23.73
CA LYS A 308 11.52 6.44 22.45
C LYS A 308 10.41 7.49 22.47
N GLN A 309 9.74 7.65 23.62
CA GLN A 309 8.65 8.61 23.77
C GLN A 309 9.16 10.06 23.79
N GLY A 310 10.29 10.31 24.42
CA GLY A 310 10.99 11.61 24.38
C GLY A 310 11.46 11.94 22.97
N ALA A 311 11.99 10.96 22.23
CA ALA A 311 12.40 11.10 20.84
C ALA A 311 11.23 11.52 19.93
N VAL A 312 10.09 10.82 20.01
CA VAL A 312 8.88 11.19 19.29
C VAL A 312 8.44 12.62 19.60
N LYS A 313 8.35 12.97 20.90
CA LYS A 313 7.95 14.32 21.31
C LYS A 313 8.91 15.40 20.80
N LYS A 314 10.21 15.11 20.71
CA LYS A 314 11.21 16.04 20.16
C LYS A 314 10.93 16.35 18.69
N LEU A 315 10.67 15.34 17.89
CA LEU A 315 10.30 15.47 16.48
C LEU A 315 8.97 16.22 16.31
N GLU A 316 7.96 15.88 17.10
CA GLU A 316 6.65 16.55 17.08
C GLU A 316 6.75 18.04 17.45
N ARG A 317 7.59 18.40 18.45
CA ARG A 317 7.85 19.81 18.82
C ARG A 317 8.54 20.58 17.70
N ALA A 318 9.35 19.91 16.89
CA ALA A 318 9.94 20.47 15.68
C ALA A 318 8.93 20.61 14.51
N GLY A 319 7.67 20.18 14.72
CA GLY A 319 6.59 20.27 13.74
C GLY A 319 6.52 19.09 12.77
N LEU A 320 7.27 18.03 13.01
CA LEU A 320 7.23 16.82 12.21
C LEU A 320 6.04 15.95 12.63
N LEU A 321 5.33 15.41 11.65
CA LEU A 321 4.32 14.38 11.88
C LEU A 321 5.01 13.03 11.91
N VAL A 322 4.91 12.33 13.04
CA VAL A 322 5.55 11.03 13.24
C VAL A 322 4.48 9.98 13.49
N THR A 323 4.66 8.79 12.97
CA THR A 323 3.81 7.63 13.25
C THR A 323 4.63 6.35 13.31
N PHE A 324 4.01 5.31 13.86
CA PHE A 324 4.46 3.92 13.75
C PHE A 324 3.57 3.19 12.75
N TRP A 325 4.15 2.30 11.97
CA TRP A 325 3.42 1.54 10.96
C TRP A 325 4.04 0.16 10.76
N PRO A 326 3.24 -0.85 10.50
CA PRO A 326 1.79 -0.86 10.43
C PRO A 326 1.12 -1.10 11.78
N THR A 327 -0.24 -0.95 11.83
CA THR A 327 -1.04 -1.69 12.80
C THR A 327 -1.08 -3.14 12.32
N LEU A 328 -0.49 -4.05 13.09
CA LEU A 328 -0.35 -5.45 12.71
C LEU A 328 -1.68 -6.21 12.85
N PRO A 329 -1.92 -7.25 12.02
CA PRO A 329 -3.04 -8.16 12.18
C PRO A 329 -3.09 -8.81 13.56
N GLY A 330 -4.29 -9.03 14.10
CA GLY A 330 -4.48 -9.64 15.43
C GLY A 330 -3.89 -11.05 15.53
N GLY A 331 -3.87 -11.81 14.44
CA GLY A 331 -3.24 -13.14 14.36
C GLY A 331 -1.73 -13.13 14.66
N ILE A 332 -1.03 -12.05 14.31
CA ILE A 332 0.42 -11.91 14.60
C ILE A 332 0.69 -11.76 16.09
N LYS A 333 -0.20 -11.11 16.85
CA LYS A 333 -0.09 -10.98 18.31
C LYS A 333 -0.02 -12.33 19.03
N GLN A 334 -0.62 -13.36 18.44
CA GLN A 334 -0.67 -14.71 19.02
C GLN A 334 0.59 -15.53 18.70
N MET A 335 1.39 -15.11 17.74
CA MET A 335 2.69 -15.71 17.45
C MET A 335 3.65 -15.33 18.59
N LYS A 336 3.82 -16.26 19.57
CA LYS A 336 4.52 -16.03 20.84
C LYS A 336 6.04 -15.79 20.73
N ASP A 337 6.64 -16.16 19.62
CA ASP A 337 8.05 -15.88 19.37
C ASP A 337 8.15 -14.53 18.67
N LYS A 338 9.06 -13.68 19.19
CA LYS A 338 9.30 -12.33 18.64
C LYS A 338 9.45 -12.37 17.13
N SER A 339 8.39 -12.02 16.41
CA SER A 339 8.50 -11.83 14.97
C SER A 339 9.28 -10.54 14.71
N ILE A 340 10.18 -10.54 13.73
CA ILE A 340 10.88 -9.34 13.25
C ILE A 340 9.85 -8.24 12.95
N ALA A 341 8.69 -8.60 12.39
CA ALA A 341 7.60 -7.69 12.12
C ALA A 341 7.08 -6.97 13.38
N ALA A 342 6.95 -7.66 14.51
CA ALA A 342 6.53 -7.05 15.76
C ALA A 342 7.59 -6.07 16.27
N ASP A 343 8.86 -6.47 16.31
CA ASP A 343 9.97 -5.60 16.72
C ASP A 343 10.08 -4.37 15.79
N MET A 344 9.95 -4.55 14.47
CA MET A 344 9.96 -3.44 13.52
C MET A 344 8.78 -2.49 13.74
N SER A 345 7.57 -3.00 14.01
CA SER A 345 6.40 -2.13 14.24
C SER A 345 6.54 -1.26 15.48
N GLU A 346 7.33 -1.69 16.48
CA GLU A 346 7.66 -0.92 17.68
C GLU A 346 8.75 0.12 17.47
N ASN A 347 9.68 -0.14 16.55
CA ASN A 347 10.91 0.59 16.40
C ASN A 347 11.00 1.42 15.14
N LEU A 348 10.09 1.22 14.18
CA LEU A 348 10.10 1.91 12.90
C LEU A 348 9.29 3.21 12.98
N LEU A 349 9.98 4.35 13.06
CA LEU A 349 9.37 5.65 12.86
C LEU A 349 9.11 5.86 11.37
N VAL A 350 7.88 6.28 11.07
CA VAL A 350 7.45 6.65 9.72
C VAL A 350 7.12 8.14 9.71
N ILE A 351 7.86 8.91 8.93
CA ILE A 351 7.64 10.34 8.75
C ILE A 351 7.10 10.57 7.34
N PRO A 352 5.88 11.12 7.21
CA PRO A 352 5.31 11.41 5.90
C PRO A 352 6.18 12.39 5.13
N ILE A 353 6.47 12.04 3.89
CA ILE A 353 7.04 12.96 2.90
C ILE A 353 6.07 13.03 1.74
N HIS A 354 5.70 14.21 1.31
CA HIS A 354 4.82 14.39 0.17
C HIS A 354 5.25 15.57 -0.67
N GLN A 355 4.87 15.56 -1.93
CA GLN A 355 5.30 16.54 -2.94
C GLN A 355 4.83 17.97 -2.68
N GLY A 356 3.90 18.19 -1.75
CA GLY A 356 3.45 19.50 -1.31
C GLY A 356 4.18 20.02 -0.06
N MET A 357 5.21 19.33 0.44
CA MET A 357 6.12 19.88 1.43
C MET A 357 7.04 20.88 0.73
N THR A 358 7.10 22.09 1.26
CA THR A 358 8.13 23.06 0.90
C THR A 358 9.28 22.88 1.87
N PRO A 359 10.53 22.84 1.39
CA PRO A 359 11.71 22.82 2.24
C PRO A 359 11.73 23.98 3.21
#